data_189d1376bea0af37d26a8dae6f1c8945
#
_entry.id   189d1376bea0af37d26a8dae6f1c8945
#
_cell.length_a   1.000
_cell.length_b   1.000
_cell.length_c   1.000
_cell.angle_alpha   90.00
_cell.angle_beta   90.00
_cell.angle_gamma   90.00
#
_symmetry.space_group_name_H-M   'P 1'
#
loop_
_entity.id
_entity.type
_entity.pdbx_description
1 polymer ?
#
loop_
_entity_poly.entity_id
_entity_poly.type
_entity_poly.pdbx_seq_one_letter_code
_entity_poly.pdbx_strand_id
1 'polypeptide(L)'
;GKGTGLGLAMVYGIVKQSGGYIQPESEVGKGTTFRVFLPRHIVEPAIAAEADAVTPSADNVVALSPAKPEQPEDLTGSAVILLVEDEEAVRRGGKRMLETRGYTVHEAGSGVEALDIMDELDGKVDIVVSDVVMPEMDGPSLLRELRKKYPDLKFIFVSGYAEDAFARNLPPESKFGFLPKPFSLKQLAVVVKETLEG
;
A
#
# COMPACT_ATOMS: atom_id res chain seq x y z
N GLY A 1 13.56 31.09 2.93
CA GLY A 1 13.13 29.90 2.24
C GLY A 1 11.85 30.16 1.47
N LYS A 2 11.87 29.95 0.16
CA LYS A 2 10.64 30.00 -0.66
C LYS A 2 10.01 28.60 -0.61
N GLY A 3 9.02 28.40 0.28
CA GLY A 3 8.18 27.22 0.25
C GLY A 3 7.22 27.28 -0.93
N THR A 4 6.95 26.16 -1.59
CA THR A 4 6.06 26.04 -2.76
C THR A 4 4.57 26.20 -2.41
N GLY A 5 4.22 26.35 -1.11
CA GLY A 5 2.83 26.45 -0.64
C GLY A 5 1.98 25.18 -0.76
N LEU A 6 2.51 24.11 -1.38
CA LEU A 6 1.79 22.86 -1.66
C LEU A 6 1.69 21.92 -0.45
N GLY A 7 2.57 22.05 0.55
CA GLY A 7 2.61 21.11 1.69
C GLY A 7 1.30 21.04 2.49
N LEU A 8 0.67 22.17 2.75
CA LEU A 8 -0.57 22.21 3.52
C LEU A 8 -1.77 21.65 2.74
N ALA A 9 -1.81 21.87 1.44
CA ALA A 9 -2.83 21.29 0.56
C ALA A 9 -2.73 19.75 0.52
N MET A 10 -1.51 19.22 0.54
CA MET A 10 -1.26 17.77 0.60
C MET A 10 -1.70 17.18 1.95
N VAL A 11 -1.34 17.82 3.06
CA VAL A 11 -1.78 17.40 4.41
C VAL A 11 -3.31 17.40 4.51
N TYR A 12 -3.97 18.46 4.00
CA TYR A 12 -5.43 18.54 3.97
C TYR A 12 -6.04 17.38 3.15
N GLY A 13 -5.48 17.08 1.99
CA GLY A 13 -5.92 15.96 1.12
C GLY A 13 -5.82 14.61 1.84
N ILE A 14 -4.68 14.33 2.47
CA ILE A 14 -4.44 13.08 3.20
C ILE A 14 -5.44 12.91 4.37
N VAL A 15 -5.63 13.96 5.17
CA VAL A 15 -6.55 13.91 6.31
C VAL A 15 -8.00 13.68 5.84
N LYS A 16 -8.41 14.31 4.73
CA LYS A 16 -9.74 14.11 4.15
C LYS A 16 -9.94 12.73 3.58
N GLN A 17 -8.95 12.18 2.88
CA GLN A 17 -8.99 10.80 2.36
C GLN A 17 -9.06 9.76 3.48
N SER A 18 -8.46 10.07 4.64
CA SER A 18 -8.55 9.23 5.84
C SER A 18 -9.88 9.40 6.60
N GLY A 19 -10.88 10.09 6.04
CA GLY A 19 -12.14 10.37 6.70
C GLY A 19 -12.02 11.35 7.88
N GLY A 20 -10.88 12.05 7.98
CA GLY A 20 -10.57 12.94 9.08
C GLY A 20 -10.90 14.41 8.82
N TYR A 21 -10.59 15.23 9.82
CA TYR A 21 -10.77 16.67 9.79
C TYR A 21 -9.53 17.36 10.34
N ILE A 22 -9.12 18.46 9.71
CA ILE A 22 -7.99 19.29 10.14
C ILE A 22 -8.44 20.74 10.34
N GLN A 23 -8.07 21.32 11.48
CA GLN A 23 -8.38 22.69 11.85
C GLN A 23 -7.10 23.44 12.19
N PRO A 24 -6.71 24.47 11.42
CA PRO A 24 -5.63 25.36 11.76
C PRO A 24 -6.11 26.50 12.69
N GLU A 25 -5.29 26.83 13.68
CA GLU A 25 -5.41 28.03 14.51
C GLU A 25 -4.09 28.78 14.44
N SER A 26 -4.09 30.03 13.98
CA SER A 26 -2.87 30.83 13.84
C SER A 26 -3.06 32.22 14.38
N GLU A 27 -2.09 32.68 15.18
CA GLU A 27 -2.04 34.06 15.71
C GLU A 27 -0.67 34.66 15.40
N VAL A 28 -0.67 35.86 14.82
CA VAL A 28 0.57 36.56 14.46
C VAL A 28 1.43 36.81 15.70
N GLY A 29 2.69 36.34 15.64
CA GLY A 29 3.65 36.44 16.77
C GLY A 29 3.53 35.34 17.82
N LYS A 30 2.51 34.46 17.75
CA LYS A 30 2.34 33.34 18.69
C LYS A 30 2.51 31.97 18.01
N GLY A 31 2.45 31.94 16.67
CA GLY A 31 2.64 30.70 15.89
C GLY A 31 1.34 30.11 15.37
N THR A 32 1.43 28.84 14.89
CA THR A 32 0.31 28.11 14.29
C THR A 32 0.17 26.75 14.96
N THR A 33 -1.05 26.39 15.33
CA THR A 33 -1.42 25.06 15.86
C THR A 33 -2.33 24.40 14.85
N PHE A 34 -2.04 23.13 14.50
CA PHE A 34 -2.90 22.29 13.70
C PHE A 34 -3.53 21.22 14.58
N ARG A 35 -4.87 21.16 14.59
CA ARG A 35 -5.60 20.04 15.21
C ARG A 35 -6.05 19.09 14.12
N VAL A 36 -5.62 17.83 14.20
CA VAL A 36 -5.98 16.77 13.26
C VAL A 36 -6.84 15.76 14.00
N PHE A 37 -8.04 15.50 13.48
CA PHE A 37 -8.99 14.53 13.98
C PHE A 37 -9.09 13.41 12.97
N LEU A 38 -8.81 12.17 13.39
CA LEU A 38 -8.93 10.98 12.56
C LEU A 38 -10.01 10.08 13.15
N PRO A 39 -10.80 9.36 12.32
CA PRO A 39 -11.77 8.40 12.82
C PRO A 39 -11.06 7.31 13.59
N ARG A 40 -11.58 6.97 14.77
CA ARG A 40 -11.05 5.86 15.56
C ARG A 40 -11.48 4.54 14.88
N HIS A 41 -10.52 3.72 14.52
CA HIS A 41 -10.80 2.33 14.14
C HIS A 41 -11.13 1.55 15.42
N ILE A 42 -12.40 1.24 15.63
CA ILE A 42 -12.84 0.36 16.72
C ILE A 42 -12.79 -1.07 16.14
N VAL A 43 -11.82 -1.85 16.55
CA VAL A 43 -11.87 -3.30 16.38
C VAL A 43 -12.87 -3.79 17.42
N GLU A 44 -14.07 -4.18 17.01
CA GLU A 44 -15.01 -4.85 17.89
C GLU A 44 -14.39 -6.17 18.37
N PRO A 45 -14.22 -6.38 19.68
CA PRO A 45 -13.84 -7.70 20.16
C PRO A 45 -15.00 -8.65 19.86
N ALA A 46 -14.73 -9.76 19.20
CA ALA A 46 -15.69 -10.84 19.04
C ALA A 46 -16.06 -11.36 20.45
N ILE A 47 -17.16 -10.86 20.99
CA ILE A 47 -17.75 -11.40 22.23
C ILE A 47 -18.62 -12.58 21.80
N ALA A 48 -18.27 -13.75 22.34
CA ALA A 48 -19.05 -14.95 22.25
C ALA A 48 -20.49 -14.70 22.73
N ALA A 49 -21.43 -15.28 21.97
CA ALA A 49 -22.85 -15.24 22.25
C ALA A 49 -23.22 -15.99 23.52
N GLU A 50 -24.08 -15.41 24.36
CA GLU A 50 -25.20 -16.14 24.98
C GLU A 50 -26.34 -15.16 25.31
N ALA A 51 -27.49 -15.50 24.77
CA ALA A 51 -28.90 -15.35 25.14
C ALA A 51 -29.39 -14.14 25.97
N ASP A 52 -30.32 -13.32 25.50
CA ASP A 52 -31.76 -13.52 25.76
C ASP A 52 -32.62 -12.50 24.99
N ALA A 53 -33.82 -12.97 24.68
CA ALA A 53 -34.82 -12.35 23.84
C ALA A 53 -35.38 -11.01 24.36
N VAL A 54 -35.52 -10.02 23.45
CA VAL A 54 -36.67 -9.09 23.43
C VAL A 54 -36.87 -8.60 22.00
N THR A 55 -38.02 -8.92 21.41
CA THR A 55 -38.54 -8.29 20.18
C THR A 55 -38.94 -6.84 20.45
N PRO A 56 -38.64 -5.92 19.52
CA PRO A 56 -39.72 -5.14 18.95
C PRO A 56 -39.59 -4.75 17.46
N SER A 57 -40.72 -4.79 16.83
CA SER A 57 -41.33 -3.87 15.84
C SER A 57 -40.51 -3.32 14.70
N ALA A 58 -41.03 -3.66 13.51
CA ALA A 58 -40.64 -3.20 12.17
C ALA A 58 -40.76 -1.67 12.01
N ASP A 59 -39.78 -1.09 11.34
CA ASP A 59 -39.92 -0.38 10.08
C ASP A 59 -38.58 0.31 9.75
N ASN A 60 -38.15 0.14 8.50
CA ASN A 60 -36.96 0.75 7.87
C ASN A 60 -35.62 0.00 8.03
N VAL A 61 -35.55 -1.21 7.54
CA VAL A 61 -34.26 -1.88 7.27
C VAL A 61 -34.02 -1.84 5.76
N VAL A 62 -33.15 -0.93 5.32
CA VAL A 62 -32.43 -1.11 4.06
C VAL A 62 -31.56 -2.35 4.25
N ALA A 63 -31.93 -3.43 3.58
CA ALA A 63 -31.19 -4.69 3.61
C ALA A 63 -29.77 -4.48 3.04
N LEU A 64 -28.80 -4.30 3.92
CA LEU A 64 -27.43 -4.59 3.60
C LEU A 64 -27.32 -6.12 3.45
N SER A 65 -27.07 -6.58 2.24
CA SER A 65 -26.76 -7.99 1.98
C SER A 65 -25.67 -8.44 2.98
N PRO A 66 -25.83 -9.62 3.62
CA PRO A 66 -24.82 -10.11 4.52
C PRO A 66 -23.52 -10.29 3.74
N ALA A 67 -22.48 -9.58 4.17
CA ALA A 67 -21.14 -9.83 3.69
C ALA A 67 -20.85 -11.33 3.92
N LYS A 68 -20.52 -12.03 2.85
CA LYS A 68 -20.09 -13.41 2.88
C LYS A 68 -18.99 -13.52 3.95
N PRO A 69 -19.05 -14.47 4.90
CA PRO A 69 -17.98 -14.62 5.86
C PRO A 69 -16.67 -14.83 5.08
N GLU A 70 -15.75 -13.89 5.21
CA GLU A 70 -14.40 -14.02 4.66
C GLU A 70 -13.77 -15.23 5.36
N GLN A 71 -13.66 -16.34 4.64
CA GLN A 71 -12.80 -17.42 5.06
C GLN A 71 -11.39 -16.82 5.25
N PRO A 72 -10.62 -17.23 6.27
CA PRO A 72 -9.27 -16.73 6.42
C PRO A 72 -8.51 -17.05 5.13
N GLU A 73 -8.25 -16.01 4.32
CA GLU A 73 -7.49 -16.16 3.10
C GLU A 73 -6.10 -16.68 3.48
N ASP A 74 -5.74 -17.83 2.93
CA ASP A 74 -4.40 -18.36 3.06
C ASP A 74 -3.44 -17.47 2.25
N LEU A 75 -2.83 -16.51 2.93
CA LEU A 75 -1.87 -15.56 2.35
C LEU A 75 -0.43 -16.08 2.41
N THR A 76 -0.23 -17.38 2.65
CA THR A 76 1.10 -18.00 2.62
C THR A 76 1.58 -18.24 1.20
N GLY A 77 2.89 -18.25 1.02
CA GLY A 77 3.52 -18.50 -0.28
C GLY A 77 5.01 -18.80 -0.14
N SER A 78 5.62 -19.30 -1.20
CA SER A 78 7.05 -19.63 -1.26
C SER A 78 7.80 -18.84 -2.35
N ALA A 79 7.16 -17.84 -2.95
CA ALA A 79 7.75 -17.05 -4.02
C ALA A 79 8.90 -16.15 -3.51
N VAL A 80 9.80 -15.78 -4.42
CA VAL A 80 10.89 -14.85 -4.19
C VAL A 80 10.43 -13.44 -4.57
N ILE A 81 10.46 -12.53 -3.63
CA ILE A 81 9.99 -11.14 -3.76
C ILE A 81 11.18 -10.19 -3.67
N LEU A 82 11.29 -9.24 -4.59
CA LEU A 82 12.16 -8.07 -4.45
C LEU A 82 11.32 -6.88 -4.02
N LEU A 83 11.54 -6.41 -2.79
CA LEU A 83 10.86 -5.26 -2.19
C LEU A 83 11.74 -4.02 -2.30
N VAL A 84 11.27 -3.00 -3.02
CA VAL A 84 11.99 -1.76 -3.31
C VAL A 84 11.26 -0.57 -2.69
N GLU A 85 11.85 0.03 -1.68
CA GLU A 85 11.25 1.13 -0.89
C GLU A 85 12.39 1.95 -0.28
N ASP A 86 12.44 3.24 -0.48
CA ASP A 86 13.51 4.09 0.03
C ASP A 86 13.41 4.34 1.54
N GLU A 87 12.21 4.33 2.10
CA GLU A 87 12.01 4.48 3.54
C GLU A 87 12.29 3.15 4.29
N GLU A 88 13.41 3.11 5.02
CA GLU A 88 13.91 1.91 5.72
C GLU A 88 12.86 1.29 6.67
N ALA A 89 12.09 2.11 7.39
CA ALA A 89 11.08 1.61 8.34
C ALA A 89 9.92 0.88 7.62
N VAL A 90 9.47 1.41 6.48
CA VAL A 90 8.43 0.81 5.63
C VAL A 90 8.95 -0.47 5.00
N ARG A 91 10.17 -0.43 4.43
CA ARG A 91 10.83 -1.58 3.81
C ARG A 91 10.99 -2.75 4.77
N ARG A 92 11.54 -2.51 5.98
CA ARG A 92 11.69 -3.55 7.02
C ARG A 92 10.36 -4.12 7.49
N GLY A 93 9.34 -3.26 7.64
CA GLY A 93 8.00 -3.70 8.01
C GLY A 93 7.38 -4.62 6.97
N GLY A 94 7.45 -4.25 5.71
CA GLY A 94 6.98 -5.04 4.58
C GLY A 94 7.71 -6.38 4.46
N LYS A 95 9.05 -6.38 4.52
CA LYS A 95 9.87 -7.58 4.48
C LYS A 95 9.46 -8.57 5.57
N ARG A 96 9.51 -8.14 6.83
CA ARG A 96 9.17 -9.01 7.97
C ARG A 96 7.78 -9.64 7.83
N MET A 97 6.82 -8.87 7.37
CA MET A 97 5.45 -9.36 7.20
C MET A 97 5.36 -10.42 6.10
N LEU A 98 6.01 -10.21 4.96
CA LEU A 98 6.02 -11.18 3.86
C LEU A 98 6.79 -12.45 4.24
N GLU A 99 7.93 -12.33 4.91
CA GLU A 99 8.71 -13.47 5.42
C GLU A 99 7.91 -14.32 6.42
N THR A 100 7.11 -13.70 7.31
CA THR A 100 6.25 -14.46 8.24
C THR A 100 5.16 -15.27 7.54
N ARG A 101 4.91 -15.01 6.25
CA ARG A 101 4.00 -15.77 5.38
C ARG A 101 4.68 -16.79 4.48
N GLY A 102 6.00 -16.96 4.63
CA GLY A 102 6.77 -17.97 3.92
C GLY A 102 7.46 -17.48 2.65
N TYR A 103 7.29 -16.21 2.26
CA TYR A 103 7.99 -15.64 1.11
C TYR A 103 9.48 -15.43 1.39
N THR A 104 10.31 -15.60 0.37
CA THR A 104 11.72 -15.16 0.43
C THR A 104 11.80 -13.70 -0.05
N VAL A 105 12.30 -12.79 0.79
CA VAL A 105 12.27 -11.36 0.48
C VAL A 105 13.68 -10.78 0.42
N HIS A 106 14.07 -10.32 -0.76
CA HIS A 106 15.22 -9.44 -0.98
C HIS A 106 14.74 -7.99 -0.90
N GLU A 107 15.56 -7.11 -0.33
CA GLU A 107 15.19 -5.70 -0.14
C GLU A 107 16.18 -4.78 -0.82
N ALA A 108 15.68 -3.71 -1.45
CA ALA A 108 16.46 -2.64 -2.04
C ALA A 108 15.94 -1.28 -1.57
N GLY A 109 16.84 -0.35 -1.29
CA GLY A 109 16.53 1.02 -0.90
C GLY A 109 16.41 1.99 -2.07
N SER A 110 16.70 1.51 -3.30
CA SER A 110 16.56 2.32 -4.52
C SER A 110 16.35 1.43 -5.75
N GLY A 111 15.92 2.04 -6.85
CA GLY A 111 15.78 1.32 -8.12
C GLY A 111 17.12 0.83 -8.67
N VAL A 112 18.21 1.54 -8.40
CA VAL A 112 19.58 1.13 -8.83
C VAL A 112 20.01 -0.11 -8.08
N GLU A 113 19.89 -0.11 -6.75
CA GLU A 113 20.18 -1.29 -5.92
C GLU A 113 19.32 -2.50 -6.30
N ALA A 114 18.07 -2.26 -6.68
CA ALA A 114 17.18 -3.32 -7.16
C ALA A 114 17.68 -3.99 -8.44
N LEU A 115 18.29 -3.24 -9.37
CA LEU A 115 18.89 -3.80 -10.59
C LEU A 115 20.12 -4.64 -10.25
N ASP A 116 20.96 -4.19 -9.32
CA ASP A 116 22.14 -4.95 -8.89
C ASP A 116 21.74 -6.27 -8.25
N ILE A 117 20.73 -6.26 -7.36
CA ILE A 117 20.19 -7.47 -6.73
C ILE A 117 19.59 -8.42 -7.77
N MET A 118 18.86 -7.91 -8.77
CA MET A 118 18.31 -8.75 -9.84
C MET A 118 19.42 -9.43 -10.66
N ASP A 119 20.54 -8.75 -10.90
CA ASP A 119 21.67 -9.32 -11.58
C ASP A 119 22.40 -10.36 -10.70
N GLU A 120 22.58 -10.13 -9.41
CA GLU A 120 23.15 -11.09 -8.45
C GLU A 120 22.32 -12.38 -8.33
N LEU A 121 20.99 -12.26 -8.44
CA LEU A 121 20.06 -13.38 -8.36
C LEU A 121 19.83 -14.08 -9.72
N ASP A 122 20.54 -13.69 -10.78
CA ASP A 122 20.30 -14.17 -12.14
C ASP A 122 18.82 -14.07 -12.56
N GLY A 123 18.11 -13.05 -12.09
CA GLY A 123 16.68 -12.86 -12.34
C GLY A 123 15.75 -13.86 -11.66
N LYS A 124 16.23 -14.61 -10.66
CA LYS A 124 15.42 -15.56 -9.89
C LYS A 124 14.53 -14.86 -8.86
N VAL A 125 13.68 -13.98 -9.34
CA VAL A 125 12.68 -13.23 -8.59
C VAL A 125 11.33 -13.43 -9.28
N ASP A 126 10.31 -13.81 -8.53
CA ASP A 126 8.97 -14.07 -9.06
C ASP A 126 8.16 -12.79 -9.22
N ILE A 127 8.39 -11.82 -8.33
CA ILE A 127 7.66 -10.56 -8.31
C ILE A 127 8.47 -9.42 -7.68
N VAL A 128 8.34 -8.23 -8.25
CA VAL A 128 8.88 -6.99 -7.69
C VAL A 128 7.74 -6.16 -7.10
N VAL A 129 7.93 -5.66 -5.88
CA VAL A 129 7.05 -4.68 -5.23
C VAL A 129 7.84 -3.41 -5.03
N SER A 130 7.46 -2.33 -5.71
CA SER A 130 8.24 -1.09 -5.74
C SER A 130 7.39 0.13 -5.44
N ASP A 131 7.93 1.05 -4.61
CA ASP A 131 7.41 2.42 -4.59
C ASP A 131 7.54 3.04 -5.99
N VAL A 132 6.59 3.91 -6.32
CA VAL A 132 6.61 4.69 -7.57
C VAL A 132 7.64 5.81 -7.49
N VAL A 133 7.70 6.51 -6.35
CA VAL A 133 8.55 7.69 -6.19
C VAL A 133 9.75 7.37 -5.31
N MET A 134 10.91 7.23 -5.93
CA MET A 134 12.17 6.97 -5.23
C MET A 134 13.28 7.88 -5.78
N PRO A 135 14.31 8.17 -4.99
CA PRO A 135 15.51 8.87 -5.46
C PRO A 135 16.23 8.10 -6.57
N GLU A 136 16.94 8.80 -7.43
CA GLU A 136 17.81 8.27 -8.51
C GLU A 136 17.04 7.55 -9.63
N MET A 137 16.24 6.54 -9.30
CA MET A 137 15.45 5.77 -10.25
C MET A 137 14.06 5.51 -9.69
N ASP A 138 13.02 6.02 -10.34
CA ASP A 138 11.63 5.80 -9.99
C ASP A 138 11.15 4.39 -10.37
N GLY A 139 10.04 3.93 -9.76
CA GLY A 139 9.47 2.61 -10.01
C GLY A 139 9.14 2.34 -11.48
N PRO A 140 8.51 3.28 -12.22
CA PRO A 140 8.28 3.13 -13.66
C PRO A 140 9.55 2.95 -14.50
N SER A 141 10.63 3.64 -14.16
CA SER A 141 11.93 3.47 -14.82
C SER A 141 12.54 2.10 -14.49
N LEU A 142 12.47 1.68 -13.23
CA LEU A 142 12.91 0.36 -12.80
C LEU A 142 12.17 -0.75 -13.58
N LEU A 143 10.84 -0.67 -13.69
CA LEU A 143 10.06 -1.64 -14.47
C LEU A 143 10.53 -1.71 -15.92
N ARG A 144 10.76 -0.55 -16.57
CA ARG A 144 11.24 -0.50 -17.98
C ARG A 144 12.60 -1.17 -18.15
N GLU A 145 13.53 -0.95 -17.22
CA GLU A 145 14.85 -1.58 -17.28
C GLU A 145 14.76 -3.09 -17.04
N LEU A 146 14.02 -3.52 -16.03
CA LEU A 146 13.85 -4.94 -15.72
C LEU A 146 13.17 -5.71 -16.87
N ARG A 147 12.16 -5.15 -17.50
CA ARG A 147 11.46 -5.82 -18.61
C ARG A 147 12.26 -5.98 -19.90
N LYS A 148 13.38 -5.27 -20.05
CA LYS A 148 14.31 -5.53 -21.16
C LYS A 148 14.94 -6.92 -21.07
N LYS A 149 15.20 -7.42 -19.86
CA LYS A 149 15.78 -8.75 -19.59
C LYS A 149 14.70 -9.77 -19.20
N TYR A 150 13.66 -9.34 -18.49
CA TYR A 150 12.64 -10.18 -17.87
C TYR A 150 11.23 -9.70 -18.26
N PRO A 151 10.77 -9.96 -19.50
CA PRO A 151 9.53 -9.37 -20.04
C PRO A 151 8.27 -9.78 -19.27
N ASP A 152 8.26 -11.00 -18.70
CA ASP A 152 7.11 -11.56 -17.97
C ASP A 152 7.19 -11.36 -16.45
N LEU A 153 8.19 -10.61 -15.96
CA LEU A 153 8.38 -10.34 -14.54
C LEU A 153 7.13 -9.65 -13.97
N LYS A 154 6.54 -10.26 -12.95
CA LYS A 154 5.39 -9.67 -12.24
C LYS A 154 5.84 -8.46 -11.44
N PHE A 155 5.02 -7.42 -11.43
CA PHE A 155 5.38 -6.14 -10.82
C PHE A 155 4.17 -5.52 -10.12
N ILE A 156 4.37 -4.99 -8.91
CA ILE A 156 3.39 -4.22 -8.15
C ILE A 156 3.97 -2.84 -7.89
N PHE A 157 3.21 -1.80 -8.20
CA PHE A 157 3.49 -0.45 -7.76
C PHE A 157 2.80 -0.14 -6.44
N VAL A 158 3.54 0.49 -5.54
CA VAL A 158 3.02 1.06 -4.30
C VAL A 158 3.09 2.57 -4.42
N SER A 159 1.98 3.31 -4.23
CA SER A 159 1.99 4.75 -4.45
C SER A 159 0.95 5.49 -3.63
N GLY A 160 1.30 6.70 -3.18
CA GLY A 160 0.37 7.68 -2.65
C GLY A 160 -0.38 8.49 -3.72
N TYR A 161 -0.03 8.30 -5.01
CA TYR A 161 -0.68 8.93 -6.13
C TYR A 161 -1.62 7.97 -6.83
N ALA A 162 -2.64 8.50 -7.51
CA ALA A 162 -3.53 7.68 -8.32
C ALA A 162 -2.75 6.96 -9.44
N GLU A 163 -3.15 5.75 -9.77
CA GLU A 163 -2.54 4.91 -10.79
C GLU A 163 -2.38 5.65 -12.13
N ASP A 164 -3.40 6.38 -12.56
CA ASP A 164 -3.41 7.15 -13.80
C ASP A 164 -2.29 8.21 -13.89
N ALA A 165 -1.75 8.63 -12.75
CA ALA A 165 -0.72 9.69 -12.72
C ALA A 165 0.62 9.22 -13.30
N PHE A 166 0.96 7.94 -13.15
CA PHE A 166 2.22 7.37 -13.64
C PHE A 166 2.04 6.31 -14.73
N ALA A 167 0.86 5.67 -14.81
CA ALA A 167 0.56 4.65 -15.82
C ALA A 167 0.72 5.20 -17.26
N ARG A 168 0.47 6.48 -17.47
CA ARG A 168 0.67 7.16 -18.76
C ARG A 168 2.12 7.14 -19.26
N ASN A 169 3.08 6.96 -18.36
CA ASN A 169 4.51 6.89 -18.67
C ASN A 169 4.99 5.45 -18.94
N LEU A 170 4.09 4.48 -18.83
CA LEU A 170 4.38 3.06 -19.10
C LEU A 170 3.84 2.67 -20.48
N PRO A 171 4.44 1.64 -21.14
CA PRO A 171 3.87 1.07 -22.35
C PRO A 171 2.42 0.62 -22.12
N PRO A 172 1.50 0.85 -23.08
CA PRO A 172 0.06 0.56 -22.90
C PRO A 172 -0.29 -0.88 -22.53
N GLU A 173 0.59 -1.83 -22.85
CA GLU A 173 0.42 -3.26 -22.59
C GLU A 173 1.11 -3.73 -21.30
N SER A 174 1.64 -2.80 -20.50
CA SER A 174 2.32 -3.15 -19.25
C SER A 174 1.33 -3.68 -18.21
N LYS A 175 1.40 -4.97 -17.94
CA LYS A 175 0.65 -5.58 -16.82
C LYS A 175 1.41 -5.32 -15.52
N PHE A 176 0.74 -4.78 -14.52
CA PHE A 176 1.27 -4.57 -13.18
C PHE A 176 0.13 -4.57 -12.16
N GLY A 177 0.44 -4.92 -10.93
CA GLY A 177 -0.45 -4.71 -9.78
C GLY A 177 -0.29 -3.30 -9.23
N PHE A 178 -1.30 -2.82 -8.50
CA PHE A 178 -1.27 -1.51 -7.87
C PHE A 178 -1.78 -1.57 -6.42
N LEU A 179 -1.04 -0.95 -5.50
CA LEU A 179 -1.41 -0.84 -4.09
C LEU A 179 -1.33 0.63 -3.64
N PRO A 180 -2.47 1.30 -3.40
CA PRO A 180 -2.46 2.69 -2.97
C PRO A 180 -1.99 2.86 -1.53
N LYS A 181 -1.13 3.86 -1.25
CA LYS A 181 -0.79 4.32 0.10
C LYS A 181 -1.92 5.26 0.62
N PRO A 182 -2.35 5.17 1.91
CA PRO A 182 -1.85 4.24 2.92
C PRO A 182 -2.47 2.85 2.81
N PHE A 183 -1.68 1.81 3.02
CA PHE A 183 -2.12 0.42 3.03
C PHE A 183 -1.77 -0.30 4.33
N SER A 184 -2.51 -1.34 4.64
CA SER A 184 -2.16 -2.26 5.72
C SER A 184 -1.22 -3.36 5.22
N LEU A 185 -0.44 -3.94 6.13
CA LEU A 185 0.41 -5.08 5.80
C LEU A 185 -0.39 -6.29 5.26
N LYS A 186 -1.67 -6.45 5.68
CA LYS A 186 -2.56 -7.49 5.14
C LYS A 186 -2.86 -7.21 3.65
N GLN A 187 -3.18 -5.97 3.29
CA GLN A 187 -3.45 -5.60 1.89
C GLN A 187 -2.24 -5.85 0.99
N LEU A 188 -1.04 -5.55 1.47
CA LEU A 188 0.19 -5.87 0.71
C LEU A 188 0.29 -7.38 0.42
N ALA A 189 0.04 -8.24 1.43
CA ALA A 189 0.09 -9.68 1.23
C ALA A 189 -0.99 -10.19 0.25
N VAL A 190 -2.20 -9.61 0.31
CA VAL A 190 -3.31 -9.94 -0.62
C VAL A 190 -2.90 -9.62 -2.05
N VAL A 191 -2.47 -8.38 -2.32
CA VAL A 191 -2.10 -7.95 -3.68
C VAL A 191 -0.91 -8.75 -4.22
N VAL A 192 0.08 -9.08 -3.38
CA VAL A 192 1.20 -9.95 -3.76
C VAL A 192 0.68 -11.32 -4.20
N LYS A 193 -0.18 -11.95 -3.40
CA LYS A 193 -0.72 -13.27 -3.72
C LYS A 193 -1.56 -13.26 -4.99
N GLU A 194 -2.50 -12.34 -5.12
CA GLU A 194 -3.35 -12.17 -6.31
C GLU A 194 -2.50 -11.97 -7.58
N THR A 195 -1.46 -11.14 -7.50
CA THR A 195 -0.56 -10.91 -8.64
C THR A 195 0.27 -12.14 -8.99
N LEU A 196 0.65 -12.96 -8.00
CA LEU A 196 1.38 -14.21 -8.23
C LEU A 196 0.51 -15.30 -8.86
N GLU A 197 -0.78 -15.33 -8.56
CA GLU A 197 -1.72 -16.35 -9.04
C GLU A 197 -2.36 -16.01 -10.40
N GLY A 198 -2.43 -14.70 -10.76
CA GLY A 198 -3.00 -14.20 -12.02
C GLY A 198 -1.98 -14.05 -13.12
#